data_e2208c4f1daaa70ef9b98e65888b4f47
#
_entry.id   e2208c4f1daaa70ef9b98e65888b4f47
#
_cell.length_a   1.000
_cell.length_b   1.000
_cell.length_c   1.000
_cell.angle_alpha   90.00
_cell.angle_beta   90.00
_cell.angle_gamma   90.00
#
_symmetry.space_group_name_H-M   'P 1'
#
loop_
_entity.id
_entity.type
_entity.pdbx_description
1 polymer ?
#
loop_
_entity_poly.entity_id
_entity_poly.type
_entity_poly.pdbx_seq_one_letter_code
_entity_poly.pdbx_strand_id
1 'polypeptide(L)'
;MLSWQGNWFPHRLRTAAEDGVFFVGDSAGHCFPLSGEGIRTAFYFGIACGRELRSVLAGQKSRDEALAAYARFSASHARAFGLALRLQQLIPALPRPLLTLGLRAMSCPRAAERAFGWYLDQAHPDFAARGG
;
A
#
# COMPACT_ATOMS: atom_id res chain seq x y z
N MET A 1 5.71 23.65 27.81
CA MET A 1 5.59 23.75 26.33
C MET A 1 5.31 22.38 25.78
N LEU A 2 4.13 22.14 25.21
CA LEU A 2 3.83 20.91 24.50
C LEU A 2 4.47 21.05 23.11
N SER A 3 5.52 20.27 22.82
CA SER A 3 6.09 20.19 21.47
C SER A 3 5.25 19.24 20.65
N TRP A 4 4.66 19.75 19.57
CA TRP A 4 3.97 18.92 18.59
C TRP A 4 5.00 18.31 17.63
N GLN A 5 5.03 16.99 17.49
CA GLN A 5 5.85 16.31 16.50
C GLN A 5 4.92 15.69 15.48
N GLY A 6 4.95 16.18 14.27
CA GLY A 6 4.24 15.62 13.12
C GLY A 6 5.25 15.23 12.03
N ASN A 7 5.12 14.04 11.49
CA ASN A 7 5.88 13.61 10.32
C ASN A 7 4.99 13.67 9.07
N TRP A 8 5.59 14.10 7.97
CA TRP A 8 4.96 13.96 6.66
C TRP A 8 4.91 12.48 6.27
N PHE A 9 3.72 11.95 6.04
CA PHE A 9 3.60 10.62 5.49
C PHE A 9 4.15 10.59 4.05
N PRO A 10 5.15 9.76 3.75
CA PRO A 10 5.58 9.56 2.40
C PRO A 10 4.50 8.79 1.64
N HIS A 11 3.77 9.48 0.79
CA HIS A 11 2.73 8.87 -0.05
C HIS A 11 3.31 8.12 -1.28
N ARG A 12 4.61 7.88 -1.31
CA ARG A 12 5.27 7.15 -2.39
C ARG A 12 5.86 5.87 -1.87
N LEU A 13 5.64 4.79 -2.60
CA LEU A 13 6.39 3.57 -2.37
C LEU A 13 7.89 3.85 -2.48
N ARG A 14 8.62 3.36 -1.48
CA ARG A 14 10.08 3.35 -1.43
C ARG A 14 10.58 1.95 -1.74
N THR A 15 11.89 1.82 -1.88
CA THR A 15 12.53 0.50 -1.92
C THR A 15 12.21 -0.25 -0.63
N ALA A 16 11.62 -1.42 -0.77
CA ALA A 16 11.19 -2.22 0.38
C ALA A 16 12.31 -3.14 0.93
N ALA A 17 13.45 -3.20 0.24
CA ALA A 17 14.64 -3.90 0.70
C ALA A 17 15.89 -3.17 0.20
N GLU A 18 16.78 -2.80 1.11
CA GLU A 18 18.01 -2.08 0.83
C GLU A 18 19.06 -2.44 1.89
N ASP A 19 20.33 -2.56 1.49
CA ASP A 19 21.47 -2.85 2.38
C ASP A 19 21.25 -4.05 3.32
N GLY A 20 20.55 -5.07 2.82
CA GLY A 20 20.26 -6.27 3.59
C GLY A 20 19.15 -6.11 4.63
N VAL A 21 18.38 -5.02 4.58
CA VAL A 21 17.28 -4.70 5.50
C VAL A 21 15.95 -4.78 4.76
N PHE A 22 14.94 -5.36 5.40
CA PHE A 22 13.55 -5.33 4.95
C PHE A 22 12.81 -4.15 5.58
N PHE A 23 12.10 -3.38 4.77
CA PHE A 23 11.28 -2.26 5.22
C PHE A 23 9.80 -2.59 5.02
N VAL A 24 8.98 -2.37 6.04
CA VAL A 24 7.55 -2.66 6.05
C VAL A 24 6.76 -1.47 6.60
N GLY A 25 5.53 -1.29 6.15
CA GLY A 25 4.67 -0.19 6.60
C GLY A 25 5.18 1.17 6.12
N ASP A 26 5.08 2.19 6.95
CA ASP A 26 5.41 3.57 6.59
C ASP A 26 6.88 3.77 6.20
N SER A 27 7.80 2.95 6.74
CA SER A 27 9.22 3.00 6.37
C SER A 27 9.47 2.67 4.89
N ALA A 28 8.63 1.82 4.30
CA ALA A 28 8.64 1.50 2.87
C ALA A 28 7.59 2.30 2.06
N GLY A 29 6.91 3.25 2.69
CA GLY A 29 5.84 4.03 2.06
C GLY A 29 4.60 3.22 1.74
N HIS A 30 4.30 2.18 2.52
CA HIS A 30 3.13 1.31 2.32
C HIS A 30 1.81 1.93 2.80
N CYS A 31 1.81 3.16 3.32
CA CYS A 31 0.56 3.88 3.57
C CYS A 31 -0.14 4.17 2.24
N PHE A 32 -1.37 3.67 2.06
CA PHE A 32 -2.05 3.81 0.79
C PHE A 32 -2.52 5.27 0.60
N PRO A 33 -2.11 5.92 -0.50
CA PRO A 33 -2.57 7.28 -0.81
C PRO A 33 -4.09 7.31 -0.92
N LEU A 34 -4.69 8.49 -0.89
CA LEU A 34 -6.12 8.76 -0.99
C LEU A 34 -6.91 8.47 0.30
N SER A 35 -6.67 7.32 0.95
CA SER A 35 -7.35 6.94 2.20
C SER A 35 -6.51 7.20 3.44
N GLY A 36 -5.17 7.29 3.30
CA GLY A 36 -4.25 7.35 4.44
C GLY A 36 -4.20 6.03 5.24
N GLU A 37 -4.69 4.93 4.65
CA GLU A 37 -4.72 3.65 5.31
C GLU A 37 -3.32 3.01 5.33
N GLY A 38 -2.75 2.90 6.52
CA GLY A 38 -1.45 2.26 6.74
C GLY A 38 -1.55 0.90 7.42
N ILE A 39 -2.58 0.64 8.23
CA ILE A 39 -2.65 -0.57 9.08
C ILE A 39 -2.83 -1.82 8.22
N ARG A 40 -3.87 -1.90 7.39
CA ARG A 40 -4.14 -3.08 6.55
C ARG A 40 -3.01 -3.34 5.58
N THR A 41 -2.49 -2.30 4.95
CA THR A 41 -1.36 -2.40 4.02
C THR A 41 -0.07 -2.83 4.74
N ALA A 42 0.21 -2.33 5.94
CA ALA A 42 1.35 -2.78 6.73
C ALA A 42 1.26 -4.26 7.07
N PHE A 43 0.09 -4.78 7.45
CA PHE A 43 -0.13 -6.22 7.64
C PHE A 43 0.08 -7.02 6.36
N TYR A 44 -0.47 -6.56 5.24
CA TYR A 44 -0.33 -7.21 3.94
C TYR A 44 1.13 -7.39 3.53
N PHE A 45 1.89 -6.29 3.53
CA PHE A 45 3.31 -6.32 3.19
C PHE A 45 4.15 -7.01 4.28
N GLY A 46 3.75 -6.91 5.54
CA GLY A 46 4.38 -7.61 6.67
C GLY A 46 4.27 -9.13 6.53
N ILE A 47 3.13 -9.64 6.12
CA ILE A 47 2.93 -11.08 5.85
C ILE A 47 3.80 -11.52 4.67
N ALA A 48 3.88 -10.72 3.60
CA ALA A 48 4.77 -11.03 2.47
C ALA A 48 6.24 -11.08 2.91
N CYS A 49 6.70 -10.10 3.67
CA CYS A 49 8.03 -10.08 4.27
C CYS A 49 8.28 -11.30 5.15
N GLY A 50 7.35 -11.62 6.04
CA GLY A 50 7.44 -12.78 6.94
C GLY A 50 7.54 -14.12 6.21
N ARG A 51 6.87 -14.27 5.05
CA ARG A 51 6.99 -15.46 4.20
C ARG A 51 8.40 -15.60 3.61
N GLU A 52 8.99 -14.52 3.15
CA GLU A 52 10.36 -14.55 2.64
C GLU A 52 11.38 -14.86 3.75
N LEU A 53 11.22 -14.25 4.92
CA LEU A 53 12.05 -14.54 6.09
C LEU A 53 11.92 -16.01 6.53
N ARG A 54 10.71 -16.56 6.55
CA ARG A 54 10.48 -17.98 6.85
C ARG A 54 11.21 -18.89 5.87
N SER A 55 11.21 -18.55 4.57
CA SER A 55 11.92 -19.33 3.56
C SER A 55 13.44 -19.32 3.77
N VAL A 56 13.99 -18.19 4.24
CA VAL A 56 15.42 -18.10 4.60
C VAL A 56 15.73 -18.99 5.81
N LEU A 57 14.91 -18.88 6.86
CA LEU A 57 15.10 -19.68 8.09
C LEU A 57 14.96 -21.19 7.84
N ALA A 58 14.12 -21.57 6.88
CA ALA A 58 13.95 -22.96 6.44
C ALA A 58 15.07 -23.44 5.48
N GLY A 59 16.06 -22.60 5.15
CA GLY A 59 17.14 -22.94 4.22
C GLY A 59 16.70 -23.08 2.75
N GLN A 60 15.48 -22.62 2.41
CA GLN A 60 14.92 -22.72 1.05
C GLN A 60 15.39 -21.60 0.12
N LYS A 61 15.79 -20.46 0.68
CA LYS A 61 16.27 -19.28 -0.03
C LYS A 61 17.48 -18.68 0.70
N SER A 62 18.37 -18.07 -0.05
CA SER A 62 19.36 -17.16 0.51
C SER A 62 18.68 -15.86 0.97
N ARG A 63 19.35 -15.10 1.84
CA ARG A 63 18.89 -13.79 2.29
C ARG A 63 18.71 -12.81 1.12
N ASP A 64 19.65 -12.82 0.16
CA ASP A 64 19.63 -11.92 -0.99
C ASP A 64 18.47 -12.23 -1.94
N GLU A 65 18.18 -13.52 -2.16
CA GLU A 65 17.00 -13.95 -2.92
C GLU A 65 15.70 -13.50 -2.26
N ALA A 66 15.60 -13.62 -0.94
CA ALA A 66 14.44 -13.19 -0.18
C ALA A 66 14.25 -11.65 -0.23
N LEU A 67 15.33 -10.87 -0.05
CA LEU A 67 15.33 -9.43 -0.20
C LEU A 67 14.85 -9.01 -1.59
N ALA A 68 15.40 -9.62 -2.64
CA ALA A 68 15.01 -9.34 -4.02
C ALA A 68 13.57 -9.74 -4.32
N ALA A 69 13.09 -10.86 -3.78
CA ALA A 69 11.71 -11.31 -3.95
C ALA A 69 10.72 -10.33 -3.29
N TYR A 70 11.00 -9.92 -2.05
CA TYR A 70 10.18 -8.96 -1.33
C TYR A 70 10.17 -7.58 -1.98
N ALA A 71 11.33 -7.10 -2.42
CA ALA A 71 11.42 -5.82 -3.15
C ALA A 71 10.58 -5.82 -4.43
N ARG A 72 10.65 -6.91 -5.23
CA ARG A 72 9.81 -7.08 -6.43
C ARG A 72 8.32 -7.13 -6.08
N PHE A 73 7.95 -7.84 -5.01
CA PHE A 73 6.56 -7.90 -4.55
C PHE A 73 6.05 -6.50 -4.19
N SER A 74 6.78 -5.74 -3.40
CA SER A 74 6.41 -4.35 -3.07
C SER A 74 6.32 -3.48 -4.32
N ALA A 75 7.31 -3.52 -5.21
CA ALA A 75 7.36 -2.74 -6.44
C ALA A 75 6.19 -3.06 -7.40
N SER A 76 5.63 -4.28 -7.38
CA SER A 76 4.50 -4.65 -8.22
C SER A 76 3.25 -3.79 -7.95
N HIS A 77 3.15 -3.19 -6.77
CA HIS A 77 2.05 -2.29 -6.36
C HIS A 77 2.28 -0.82 -6.75
N ALA A 78 3.45 -0.48 -7.32
CA ALA A 78 3.82 0.90 -7.61
C ALA A 78 2.82 1.63 -8.53
N ARG A 79 2.21 0.92 -9.49
CA ARG A 79 1.21 1.49 -10.40
C ARG A 79 -0.07 1.92 -9.66
N ALA A 80 -0.58 1.08 -8.77
CA ALA A 80 -1.78 1.36 -8.00
C ALA A 80 -1.56 2.51 -7.02
N PHE A 81 -0.44 2.49 -6.30
CA PHE A 81 -0.04 3.58 -5.40
C PHE A 81 0.16 4.89 -6.17
N GLY A 82 0.81 4.85 -7.35
CA GLY A 82 1.00 6.01 -8.20
C GLY A 82 -0.32 6.59 -8.73
N LEU A 83 -1.28 5.73 -9.10
CA LEU A 83 -2.61 6.17 -9.50
C LEU A 83 -3.37 6.83 -8.34
N ALA A 84 -3.38 6.19 -7.17
CA ALA A 84 -4.03 6.72 -5.98
C ALA A 84 -3.43 8.08 -5.56
N LEU A 85 -2.10 8.23 -5.66
CA LEU A 85 -1.42 9.49 -5.37
C LEU A 85 -1.83 10.59 -6.36
N ARG A 86 -1.93 10.29 -7.65
CA ARG A 86 -2.40 11.25 -8.67
C ARG A 86 -3.85 11.68 -8.41
N LEU A 87 -4.72 10.73 -8.05
CA LEU A 87 -6.10 11.03 -7.68
C LEU A 87 -6.17 11.92 -6.43
N GLN A 88 -5.37 11.63 -5.42
CA GLN A 88 -5.26 12.46 -4.21
C GLN A 88 -4.85 13.91 -4.53
N GLN A 89 -3.95 14.10 -5.49
CA GLN A 89 -3.49 15.43 -5.91
C GLN A 89 -4.53 16.13 -6.80
N LEU A 90 -5.26 15.39 -7.62
CA LEU A 90 -6.25 15.93 -8.56
C LEU A 90 -7.54 16.35 -7.87
N ILE A 91 -8.05 15.55 -6.94
CA ILE A 91 -9.35 15.77 -6.29
C ILE A 91 -9.50 17.19 -5.72
N PRO A 92 -8.52 17.72 -4.94
CA PRO A 92 -8.63 19.09 -4.39
C PRO A 92 -8.61 20.19 -5.46
N ALA A 93 -8.07 19.90 -6.64
CA ALA A 93 -7.97 20.85 -7.75
C ALA A 93 -9.25 20.89 -8.63
N LEU A 94 -10.18 19.94 -8.41
CA LEU A 94 -11.40 19.87 -9.21
C LEU A 94 -12.39 20.98 -8.84
N PRO A 95 -13.06 21.60 -9.83
CA PRO A 95 -14.16 22.52 -9.58
C PRO A 95 -15.31 21.85 -8.80
N ARG A 96 -15.97 22.61 -7.94
CA ARG A 96 -17.09 22.11 -7.12
C ARG A 96 -18.16 21.32 -7.89
N PRO A 97 -18.61 21.72 -9.10
CA PRO A 97 -19.60 20.94 -9.85
C PRO A 97 -19.13 19.55 -10.21
N LEU A 98 -17.84 19.39 -10.57
CA LEU A 98 -17.25 18.09 -10.90
C LEU A 98 -17.10 17.20 -9.65
N LEU A 99 -16.72 17.78 -8.52
CA LEU A 99 -16.71 17.06 -7.23
C LEU A 99 -18.11 16.56 -6.86
N THR A 100 -19.12 17.44 -7.02
CA THR A 100 -20.53 17.04 -6.73
C THR A 100 -20.99 15.92 -7.66
N LEU A 101 -20.65 15.99 -8.94
CA LEU A 101 -20.95 14.92 -9.90
C LEU A 101 -20.27 13.60 -9.52
N GLY A 102 -18.99 13.66 -9.15
CA GLY A 102 -18.23 12.50 -8.67
C GLY A 102 -18.86 11.86 -7.43
N LEU A 103 -19.25 12.66 -6.44
CA LEU A 103 -19.94 12.20 -5.24
C LEU A 103 -21.30 11.56 -5.57
N ARG A 104 -22.08 12.15 -6.47
CA ARG A 104 -23.33 11.56 -6.95
C ARG A 104 -23.12 10.23 -7.68
N ALA A 105 -22.07 10.13 -8.50
CA ALA A 105 -21.72 8.88 -9.15
C ALA A 105 -21.37 7.79 -8.12
N MET A 106 -20.63 8.13 -7.05
CA MET A 106 -20.29 7.23 -5.95
C MET A 106 -21.50 6.87 -5.07
N SER A 107 -22.59 7.61 -5.13
CA SER A 107 -23.86 7.25 -4.46
C SER A 107 -24.57 6.08 -5.17
N CYS A 108 -24.16 5.73 -6.40
CA CYS A 108 -24.64 4.52 -7.08
C CYS A 108 -23.96 3.28 -6.47
N PRO A 109 -24.73 2.30 -5.93
CA PRO A 109 -24.14 1.11 -5.27
C PRO A 109 -23.12 0.37 -6.13
N ARG A 110 -23.42 0.17 -7.43
CA ARG A 110 -22.51 -0.52 -8.37
C ARG A 110 -21.18 0.22 -8.57
N ALA A 111 -21.20 1.55 -8.60
CA ALA A 111 -19.98 2.36 -8.73
C ALA A 111 -19.17 2.31 -7.44
N ALA A 112 -19.82 2.42 -6.30
CA ALA A 112 -19.19 2.28 -5.00
C ALA A 112 -18.55 0.91 -4.81
N GLU A 113 -19.27 -0.18 -5.10
CA GLU A 113 -18.76 -1.56 -5.02
C GLU A 113 -17.51 -1.76 -5.88
N ARG A 114 -17.51 -1.25 -7.13
CA ARG A 114 -16.34 -1.34 -8.00
C ARG A 114 -15.14 -0.55 -7.48
N ALA A 115 -15.37 0.66 -6.99
CA ALA A 115 -14.31 1.50 -6.43
C ALA A 115 -13.73 0.88 -5.16
N PHE A 116 -14.59 0.38 -4.26
CA PHE A 116 -14.17 -0.32 -3.06
C PHE A 116 -13.51 -1.66 -3.36
N GLY A 117 -14.02 -2.42 -4.33
CA GLY A 117 -13.39 -3.66 -4.78
C GLY A 117 -11.96 -3.41 -5.26
N TRP A 118 -11.77 -2.45 -6.16
CA TRP A 118 -10.42 -2.07 -6.60
C TRP A 118 -9.52 -1.65 -5.44
N TYR A 119 -10.04 -0.87 -4.50
CA TYR A 119 -9.30 -0.42 -3.34
C TYR A 119 -8.90 -1.58 -2.40
N LEU A 120 -9.81 -2.51 -2.14
CA LEU A 120 -9.54 -3.67 -1.29
C LEU A 120 -8.55 -4.63 -1.95
N ASP A 121 -8.59 -4.79 -3.27
CA ASP A 121 -7.70 -5.67 -4.03
C ASP A 121 -6.22 -5.26 -3.91
N GLN A 122 -5.93 -3.98 -3.62
CA GLN A 122 -4.55 -3.50 -3.45
C GLN A 122 -3.84 -4.10 -2.22
N ALA A 123 -4.57 -4.59 -1.25
CA ALA A 123 -4.06 -5.33 -0.09
C ALA A 123 -5.20 -6.22 0.44
N HIS A 124 -5.54 -7.25 -0.34
CA HIS A 124 -6.70 -8.08 -0.05
C HIS A 124 -6.55 -8.80 1.30
N PRO A 125 -7.56 -8.77 2.18
CA PRO A 125 -7.47 -9.37 3.51
C PRO A 125 -7.20 -10.88 3.48
N ASP A 126 -7.70 -11.61 2.47
CA ASP A 126 -7.47 -13.05 2.30
C ASP A 126 -6.02 -13.41 1.95
N PHE A 127 -5.15 -12.41 1.68
CA PHE A 127 -3.74 -12.67 1.40
C PHE A 127 -3.07 -13.44 2.55
N ALA A 128 -3.47 -13.17 3.79
CA ALA A 128 -2.97 -13.88 4.96
C ALA A 128 -3.32 -15.37 4.93
N ALA A 129 -4.52 -15.72 4.46
CA ALA A 129 -5.02 -17.10 4.43
C ALA A 129 -4.45 -17.94 3.27
N ARG A 130 -4.02 -17.30 2.17
CA ARG A 130 -3.60 -17.99 0.93
C ARG A 130 -2.17 -18.52 0.93
N GLY A 131 -1.50 -18.62 2.05
CA GLY A 131 -0.07 -18.96 2.10
C GLY A 131 0.36 -19.74 3.34
N GLY A 132 -0.55 -20.55 3.88
CA GLY A 132 -0.23 -21.56 4.89
C GLY A 132 0.38 -22.81 4.27
#